data_b6f7a60c5fb4374ab1373ec25292c623
#
_entry.id   b6f7a60c5fb4374ab1373ec25292c623
#
_cell.length_a   1.000
_cell.length_b   1.000
_cell.length_c   1.000
_cell.angle_alpha   90.00
_cell.angle_beta   90.00
_cell.angle_gamma   90.00
#
_symmetry.space_group_name_H-M   'P 1'
#
loop_
_entity.id
_entity.type
_entity.pdbx_description
1 polymer ?
#
loop_
_entity_poly.entity_id
_entity_poly.type
_entity_poly.pdbx_seq_one_letter_code
_entity_poly.pdbx_strand_id
1 'polypeptide(L)'
;MDFRKIPAAKARGIRNNNPFNLVKTAIKWQGKVKGTDTRFETFATIQEGIRAGVIDIMGDIGAKKLNTIDKLINVFAPPFENDTTSYINYVSSVTGKKPNDTLTDASGKIDQALLAKIVTAIINKENGADQAKLIPANVISEGIASALNNPTAKKYIVSGAPRTKNPINKDYTGVIFMVILAGLIIKSFIK
;
A
#
# COMPACT_ATOMS: atom_id res chain seq x y z
N MET A 1 -15.19 0.35 5.48
CA MET A 1 -15.75 1.56 4.81
C MET A 1 -15.96 1.26 3.32
N ASP A 2 -17.08 1.67 2.75
CA ASP A 2 -17.40 1.42 1.33
C ASP A 2 -17.40 2.72 0.52
N PHE A 3 -16.32 2.95 -0.23
CA PHE A 3 -16.15 4.16 -1.05
C PHE A 3 -16.93 4.16 -2.36
N ARG A 4 -17.49 3.03 -2.78
CA ARG A 4 -18.31 2.94 -4.00
C ARG A 4 -19.54 3.85 -3.95
N LYS A 5 -19.97 4.21 -2.73
CA LYS A 5 -21.14 5.05 -2.46
C LYS A 5 -20.77 6.49 -2.10
N ILE A 6 -19.50 6.86 -2.14
CA ILE A 6 -19.03 8.19 -1.75
C ILE A 6 -18.86 9.07 -3.00
N PRO A 7 -19.65 10.15 -3.18
CA PRO A 7 -19.58 11.02 -4.36
C PRO A 7 -18.22 11.69 -4.57
N ALA A 8 -17.46 11.95 -3.50
CA ALA A 8 -16.12 12.52 -3.55
C ALA A 8 -15.06 11.54 -4.11
N ALA A 9 -15.34 10.23 -4.13
CA ALA A 9 -14.44 9.20 -4.65
C ALA A 9 -14.43 9.26 -6.19
N LYS A 10 -13.46 9.94 -6.78
CA LYS A 10 -13.32 10.11 -8.24
C LYS A 10 -12.30 9.15 -8.85
N ALA A 11 -11.18 8.87 -8.16
CA ALA A 11 -10.19 7.93 -8.64
C ALA A 11 -10.77 6.52 -8.76
N ARG A 12 -10.39 5.81 -9.84
CA ARG A 12 -10.89 4.45 -10.14
C ARG A 12 -10.64 3.48 -8.99
N GLY A 13 -9.42 3.48 -8.43
CA GLY A 13 -9.06 2.62 -7.34
C GLY A 13 -9.93 2.85 -6.09
N ILE A 14 -10.19 4.12 -5.75
CA ILE A 14 -11.03 4.47 -4.61
C ILE A 14 -12.48 4.02 -4.84
N ARG A 15 -13.05 4.29 -6.04
CA ARG A 15 -14.42 3.87 -6.39
C ARG A 15 -14.63 2.36 -6.41
N ASN A 16 -13.57 1.59 -6.66
CA ASN A 16 -13.63 0.13 -6.65
C ASN A 16 -13.30 -0.47 -5.27
N ASN A 17 -13.04 0.35 -4.25
CA ASN A 17 -12.44 -0.11 -2.99
C ASN A 17 -11.15 -0.90 -3.21
N ASN A 18 -10.39 -0.58 -4.26
CA ASN A 18 -9.18 -1.26 -4.75
C ASN A 18 -8.05 -0.24 -4.94
N PRO A 19 -7.50 0.36 -3.88
CA PRO A 19 -6.59 1.49 -3.99
C PRO A 19 -5.21 1.15 -4.59
N PHE A 20 -4.95 -0.12 -4.87
CA PHE A 20 -3.78 -0.61 -5.58
C PHE A 20 -4.03 -0.86 -7.07
N ASN A 21 -5.23 -0.63 -7.57
CA ASN A 21 -5.64 -0.95 -8.94
C ASN A 21 -5.31 -2.41 -9.34
N LEU A 22 -5.49 -3.37 -8.41
CA LEU A 22 -5.29 -4.79 -8.70
C LEU A 22 -6.15 -5.21 -9.89
N VAL A 23 -5.51 -5.77 -10.91
CA VAL A 23 -6.17 -6.28 -12.11
C VAL A 23 -6.94 -7.56 -11.76
N LYS A 24 -8.07 -7.78 -12.43
CA LYS A 24 -8.88 -8.99 -12.25
C LYS A 24 -8.10 -10.26 -12.52
N THR A 25 -8.19 -11.18 -11.59
CA THR A 25 -7.58 -12.50 -11.64
C THR A 25 -8.53 -13.59 -11.16
N ALA A 26 -8.12 -14.84 -11.30
CA ALA A 26 -8.83 -15.99 -10.72
C ALA A 26 -8.66 -16.08 -9.18
N ILE A 27 -7.82 -15.24 -8.58
CA ILE A 27 -7.57 -15.25 -7.12
C ILE A 27 -8.87 -14.92 -6.39
N LYS A 28 -9.22 -15.76 -5.43
CA LYS A 28 -10.37 -15.57 -4.55
C LYS A 28 -9.98 -14.68 -3.38
N TRP A 29 -9.79 -13.38 -3.65
CA TRP A 29 -9.52 -12.42 -2.60
C TRP A 29 -10.66 -12.38 -1.58
N GLN A 30 -10.34 -12.30 -0.30
CA GLN A 30 -11.34 -12.01 0.73
C GLN A 30 -11.97 -10.65 0.44
N GLY A 31 -13.30 -10.57 0.50
CA GLY A 31 -14.05 -9.35 0.23
C GLY A 31 -14.18 -8.96 -1.24
N LYS A 32 -13.66 -9.76 -2.18
CA LYS A 32 -13.89 -9.57 -3.62
C LYS A 32 -15.38 -9.66 -3.94
N VAL A 33 -15.89 -8.68 -4.66
CA VAL A 33 -17.30 -8.63 -5.10
C VAL A 33 -17.38 -8.37 -6.60
N LYS A 34 -18.55 -8.63 -7.17
CA LYS A 34 -18.84 -8.22 -8.55
C LYS A 34 -18.92 -6.69 -8.61
N GLY A 35 -18.11 -6.08 -9.44
CA GLY A 35 -18.12 -4.65 -9.73
C GLY A 35 -18.46 -4.37 -11.19
N THR A 36 -18.62 -3.09 -11.53
CA THR A 36 -18.86 -2.62 -12.89
C THR A 36 -17.58 -2.43 -13.70
N ASP A 37 -16.43 -2.33 -13.04
CA ASP A 37 -15.14 -2.22 -13.72
C ASP A 37 -14.82 -3.51 -14.48
N THR A 38 -14.36 -3.39 -15.73
CA THR A 38 -14.07 -4.55 -16.57
C THR A 38 -12.65 -5.07 -16.39
N ARG A 39 -11.70 -4.21 -15.98
CA ARG A 39 -10.27 -4.54 -15.88
C ARG A 39 -9.85 -4.81 -14.43
N PHE A 40 -10.35 -4.04 -13.46
CA PHE A 40 -9.85 -4.04 -12.09
C PHE A 40 -10.77 -4.77 -11.12
N GLU A 41 -10.18 -5.34 -10.07
CA GLU A 41 -10.92 -5.95 -8.97
C GLU A 41 -11.78 -4.92 -8.25
N THR A 42 -12.86 -5.39 -7.64
CA THR A 42 -13.72 -4.58 -6.76
C THR A 42 -13.89 -5.29 -5.45
N PHE A 43 -13.80 -4.54 -4.35
CA PHE A 43 -13.95 -5.07 -3.00
C PHE A 43 -15.17 -4.50 -2.30
N ALA A 44 -15.71 -5.23 -1.31
CA ALA A 44 -16.85 -4.78 -0.52
C ALA A 44 -16.49 -3.57 0.34
N THR A 45 -15.26 -3.52 0.85
CA THR A 45 -14.70 -2.41 1.63
C THR A 45 -13.31 -2.03 1.16
N ILE A 46 -12.91 -0.78 1.44
CA ILE A 46 -11.55 -0.30 1.11
C ILE A 46 -10.48 -1.03 1.93
N GLN A 47 -10.80 -1.45 3.17
CA GLN A 47 -9.90 -2.26 4.01
C GLN A 47 -9.55 -3.59 3.36
N GLU A 48 -10.54 -4.24 2.73
CA GLU A 48 -10.33 -5.51 2.02
C GLU A 48 -9.48 -5.31 0.76
N GLY A 49 -9.67 -4.21 0.04
CA GLY A 49 -8.81 -3.86 -1.08
C GLY A 49 -7.37 -3.57 -0.65
N ILE A 50 -7.19 -2.85 0.46
CA ILE A 50 -5.85 -2.62 1.04
C ILE A 50 -5.24 -3.95 1.47
N ARG A 51 -5.99 -4.80 2.15
CA ARG A 51 -5.53 -6.14 2.55
C ARG A 51 -5.03 -6.95 1.34
N ALA A 52 -5.81 -6.98 0.27
CA ALA A 52 -5.44 -7.70 -0.96
C ALA A 52 -4.14 -7.16 -1.57
N GLY A 53 -4.02 -5.84 -1.73
CA GLY A 53 -2.81 -5.21 -2.27
C GLY A 53 -1.56 -5.45 -1.42
N VAL A 54 -1.69 -5.42 -0.10
CA VAL A 54 -0.57 -5.74 0.80
C VAL A 54 -0.14 -7.20 0.68
N ILE A 55 -1.07 -8.14 0.56
CA ILE A 55 -0.74 -9.56 0.36
C ILE A 55 -0.03 -9.78 -0.97
N ASP A 56 -0.46 -9.08 -2.02
CA ASP A 56 0.17 -9.13 -3.35
C ASP A 56 1.61 -8.61 -3.29
N ILE A 57 1.84 -7.42 -2.72
CA ILE A 57 3.18 -6.85 -2.49
C ILE A 57 4.07 -7.79 -1.68
N MET A 58 3.55 -8.39 -0.61
CA MET A 58 4.32 -9.30 0.23
C MET A 58 4.67 -10.60 -0.53
N GLY A 59 3.80 -11.06 -1.42
CA GLY A 59 4.08 -12.15 -2.35
C GLY A 59 5.20 -11.80 -3.33
N ASP A 60 5.17 -10.60 -3.88
CA ASP A 60 6.17 -10.08 -4.80
C ASP A 60 7.55 -9.97 -4.13
N ILE A 61 7.62 -9.32 -2.99
CA ILE A 61 8.88 -9.16 -2.24
C ILE A 61 9.43 -10.52 -1.79
N GLY A 62 8.59 -11.37 -1.23
CA GLY A 62 9.02 -12.62 -0.59
C GLY A 62 9.18 -13.78 -1.57
N ALA A 63 8.12 -14.15 -2.29
CA ALA A 63 8.10 -15.32 -3.16
C ALA A 63 8.81 -15.06 -4.49
N LYS A 64 8.55 -13.90 -5.13
CA LYS A 64 9.14 -13.54 -6.42
C LYS A 64 10.50 -12.83 -6.30
N LYS A 65 10.96 -12.54 -5.07
CA LYS A 65 12.25 -11.86 -4.80
C LYS A 65 12.36 -10.47 -5.42
N LEU A 66 11.25 -9.77 -5.57
CA LEU A 66 11.21 -8.38 -6.01
C LEU A 66 11.48 -7.45 -4.83
N ASN A 67 12.62 -7.62 -4.18
CA ASN A 67 12.96 -7.05 -2.88
C ASN A 67 13.73 -5.73 -2.96
N THR A 68 13.56 -4.97 -4.03
CA THR A 68 14.01 -3.57 -4.16
C THR A 68 12.87 -2.72 -4.71
N ILE A 69 12.91 -1.40 -4.49
CA ILE A 69 11.88 -0.50 -5.04
C ILE A 69 11.86 -0.59 -6.56
N ASP A 70 13.03 -0.62 -7.19
CA ASP A 70 13.15 -0.73 -8.64
C ASP A 70 12.43 -1.98 -9.17
N LYS A 71 12.75 -3.16 -8.65
CA LYS A 71 12.13 -4.42 -9.08
C LYS A 71 10.63 -4.45 -8.84
N LEU A 72 10.20 -4.02 -7.65
CA LEU A 72 8.79 -4.04 -7.26
C LEU A 72 7.96 -3.12 -8.17
N ILE A 73 8.41 -1.89 -8.38
CA ILE A 73 7.64 -0.90 -9.13
C ILE A 73 7.68 -1.18 -10.64
N ASN A 74 8.75 -1.74 -11.20
CA ASN A 74 8.78 -2.15 -12.60
C ASN A 74 7.73 -3.23 -12.93
N VAL A 75 7.39 -4.10 -11.98
CA VAL A 75 6.31 -5.09 -12.15
C VAL A 75 4.94 -4.46 -11.90
N PHE A 76 4.84 -3.60 -10.88
CA PHE A 76 3.58 -2.96 -10.48
C PHE A 76 3.09 -1.92 -11.49
N ALA A 77 4.01 -1.16 -12.09
CA ALA A 77 3.76 -0.11 -13.07
C ALA A 77 4.80 -0.17 -14.20
N PRO A 78 4.64 -1.09 -15.16
CA PRO A 78 5.64 -1.33 -16.20
C PRO A 78 5.83 -0.11 -17.13
N PRO A 79 7.07 0.11 -17.64
CA PRO A 79 7.44 1.33 -18.38
C PRO A 79 6.66 1.60 -19.68
N PHE A 80 6.08 0.58 -20.28
CA PHE A 80 5.29 0.74 -21.50
C PHE A 80 3.88 1.33 -21.25
N GLU A 81 3.42 1.33 -19.99
CA GLU A 81 2.12 1.90 -19.59
C GLU A 81 2.26 3.13 -18.67
N ASN A 82 3.47 3.37 -18.10
CA ASN A 82 3.65 4.31 -17.00
C ASN A 82 4.96 5.08 -17.08
N ASP A 83 5.03 6.25 -16.42
CA ASP A 83 6.29 6.87 -16.03
C ASP A 83 6.85 6.16 -14.77
N THR A 84 7.40 4.98 -15.00
CA THR A 84 7.94 4.11 -13.95
C THR A 84 9.09 4.76 -13.19
N THR A 85 9.93 5.54 -13.88
CA THR A 85 11.05 6.27 -13.25
C THR A 85 10.55 7.27 -12.22
N SER A 86 9.55 8.07 -12.57
CA SER A 86 8.91 9.00 -11.61
C SER A 86 8.27 8.27 -10.44
N TYR A 87 7.70 7.09 -10.69
CA TYR A 87 7.10 6.28 -9.64
C TYR A 87 8.15 5.74 -8.66
N ILE A 88 9.24 5.16 -9.17
CA ILE A 88 10.38 4.68 -8.38
C ILE A 88 10.94 5.81 -7.51
N ASN A 89 11.20 6.98 -8.11
CA ASN A 89 11.72 8.15 -7.39
C ASN A 89 10.78 8.60 -6.27
N TYR A 90 9.46 8.60 -6.53
CA TYR A 90 8.46 8.96 -5.53
C TYR A 90 8.45 7.96 -4.35
N VAL A 91 8.41 6.65 -4.62
CA VAL A 91 8.44 5.63 -3.54
C VAL A 91 9.77 5.71 -2.77
N SER A 92 10.88 5.94 -3.47
CA SER A 92 12.20 6.13 -2.85
C SER A 92 12.21 7.33 -1.89
N SER A 93 11.63 8.47 -2.30
CA SER A 93 11.56 9.68 -1.46
C SER A 93 10.73 9.46 -0.20
N VAL A 94 9.59 8.75 -0.31
CA VAL A 94 8.69 8.46 0.83
C VAL A 94 9.32 7.46 1.81
N THR A 95 10.01 6.45 1.29
CA THR A 95 10.59 5.38 2.12
C THR A 95 11.93 5.76 2.72
N GLY A 96 12.68 6.65 2.08
CA GLY A 96 14.08 6.95 2.38
C GLY A 96 15.04 5.88 1.87
N LYS A 97 14.58 4.94 1.05
CA LYS A 97 15.39 3.89 0.41
C LYS A 97 15.79 4.30 -1.00
N LYS A 98 17.02 3.99 -1.40
CA LYS A 98 17.42 4.11 -2.81
C LYS A 98 16.71 3.03 -3.65
N PRO A 99 16.54 3.23 -4.97
CA PRO A 99 15.84 2.28 -5.84
C PRO A 99 16.30 0.82 -5.72
N ASN A 100 17.61 0.61 -5.56
CA ASN A 100 18.23 -0.72 -5.51
C ASN A 100 18.57 -1.20 -4.10
N ASP A 101 18.21 -0.44 -3.06
CA ASP A 101 18.40 -0.88 -1.68
C ASP A 101 17.47 -2.08 -1.39
N THR A 102 18.01 -3.08 -0.68
CA THR A 102 17.22 -4.22 -0.24
C THR A 102 16.14 -3.78 0.75
N LEU A 103 14.90 -4.20 0.49
CA LEU A 103 13.73 -3.92 1.34
C LEU A 103 13.61 -4.90 2.51
N THR A 104 14.34 -6.02 2.47
CA THR A 104 14.27 -7.09 3.47
C THR A 104 15.57 -7.20 4.26
N ASP A 105 15.48 -7.75 5.44
CA ASP A 105 16.64 -8.19 6.22
C ASP A 105 17.28 -9.47 5.64
N ALA A 106 18.35 -9.96 6.28
CA ALA A 106 19.05 -11.18 5.87
C ALA A 106 18.16 -12.45 5.94
N SER A 107 17.08 -12.43 6.70
CA SER A 107 16.10 -13.52 6.76
C SER A 107 15.01 -13.42 5.67
N GLY A 108 15.09 -12.42 4.81
CA GLY A 108 14.11 -12.15 3.74
C GLY A 108 12.81 -11.52 4.22
N LYS A 109 12.83 -10.87 5.39
CA LYS A 109 11.65 -10.23 5.99
C LYS A 109 11.75 -8.71 5.91
N ILE A 110 10.60 -8.07 5.65
CA ILE A 110 10.49 -6.62 5.61
C ILE A 110 10.07 -6.06 6.98
N ASP A 111 10.61 -4.90 7.31
CA ASP A 111 10.16 -4.12 8.47
C ASP A 111 8.75 -3.58 8.25
N GLN A 112 7.92 -3.61 9.30
CA GLN A 112 6.52 -3.22 9.20
C GLN A 112 6.32 -1.71 8.93
N ALA A 113 7.18 -0.86 9.47
CA ALA A 113 7.10 0.58 9.22
C ALA A 113 7.53 0.91 7.78
N LEU A 114 8.54 0.21 7.24
CA LEU A 114 8.93 0.33 5.85
C LEU A 114 7.80 -0.14 4.92
N LEU A 115 7.17 -1.28 5.22
CA LEU A 115 6.00 -1.77 4.47
C LEU A 115 4.86 -0.74 4.46
N ALA A 116 4.53 -0.14 5.60
CA ALA A 116 3.50 0.88 5.69
C ALA A 116 3.80 2.11 4.83
N LYS A 117 5.07 2.55 4.75
CA LYS A 117 5.51 3.62 3.86
C LYS A 117 5.34 3.26 2.39
N ILE A 118 5.74 2.05 1.98
CA ILE A 118 5.57 1.56 0.61
C ILE A 118 4.09 1.53 0.24
N VAL A 119 3.24 0.95 1.08
CA VAL A 119 1.79 0.88 0.90
C VAL A 119 1.18 2.27 0.71
N THR A 120 1.51 3.21 1.59
CA THR A 120 1.00 4.59 1.50
C THR A 120 1.47 5.28 0.22
N ALA A 121 2.74 5.10 -0.16
CA ALA A 121 3.29 5.69 -1.38
C ALA A 121 2.58 5.15 -2.63
N ILE A 122 2.34 3.84 -2.70
CA ILE A 122 1.62 3.22 -3.81
C ILE A 122 0.19 3.74 -3.88
N ILE A 123 -0.56 3.74 -2.77
CA ILE A 123 -1.94 4.26 -2.72
C ILE A 123 -2.00 5.71 -3.22
N ASN A 124 -1.05 6.56 -2.80
CA ASN A 124 -0.97 7.95 -3.26
C ASN A 124 -0.68 8.07 -4.76
N LYS A 125 0.26 7.27 -5.27
CA LYS A 125 0.64 7.32 -6.69
C LYS A 125 -0.47 6.81 -7.61
N GLU A 126 -1.14 5.72 -7.22
CA GLU A 126 -2.23 5.10 -7.98
C GLU A 126 -3.50 5.95 -8.06
N ASN A 127 -3.78 6.73 -7.03
CA ASN A 127 -5.07 7.44 -6.93
C ASN A 127 -4.93 8.96 -6.97
N GLY A 128 -3.71 9.49 -6.92
CA GLY A 128 -3.44 10.90 -6.69
C GLY A 128 -3.63 11.29 -5.21
N ALA A 129 -2.79 12.19 -4.72
CA ALA A 129 -2.72 12.55 -3.30
C ALA A 129 -4.07 13.03 -2.72
N ASP A 130 -4.86 13.78 -3.50
CA ASP A 130 -6.15 14.31 -3.03
C ASP A 130 -7.20 13.22 -2.85
N GLN A 131 -7.21 12.23 -3.72
CA GLN A 131 -8.13 11.09 -3.61
C GLN A 131 -7.68 10.10 -2.54
N ALA A 132 -6.38 9.87 -2.41
CA ALA A 132 -5.82 9.01 -1.37
C ALA A 132 -6.13 9.54 0.04
N LYS A 133 -6.16 10.86 0.25
CA LYS A 133 -6.54 11.50 1.51
C LYS A 133 -7.98 11.19 1.97
N LEU A 134 -8.84 10.74 1.07
CA LEU A 134 -10.18 10.29 1.45
C LEU A 134 -10.14 9.02 2.32
N ILE A 135 -9.06 8.24 2.24
CA ILE A 135 -8.88 7.04 3.07
C ILE A 135 -8.26 7.46 4.40
N PRO A 136 -8.98 7.32 5.53
CA PRO A 136 -8.41 7.65 6.84
C PRO A 136 -7.20 6.76 7.15
N ALA A 137 -6.20 7.31 7.86
CA ALA A 137 -4.96 6.63 8.17
C ALA A 137 -5.18 5.32 8.97
N ASN A 138 -6.13 5.32 9.91
CA ASN A 138 -6.50 4.12 10.66
C ASN A 138 -7.04 3.01 9.74
N VAL A 139 -7.78 3.36 8.69
CA VAL A 139 -8.32 2.39 7.72
C VAL A 139 -7.19 1.74 6.91
N ILE A 140 -6.16 2.51 6.55
CA ILE A 140 -4.94 1.95 5.92
C ILE A 140 -4.25 0.99 6.89
N SER A 141 -4.05 1.40 8.14
CA SER A 141 -3.42 0.57 9.17
C SER A 141 -4.20 -0.72 9.45
N GLU A 142 -5.52 -0.66 9.50
CA GLU A 142 -6.40 -1.83 9.66
C GLU A 142 -6.26 -2.81 8.49
N GLY A 143 -6.22 -2.31 7.25
CA GLY A 143 -6.01 -3.12 6.06
C GLY A 143 -4.64 -3.83 6.07
N ILE A 144 -3.56 -3.11 6.45
CA ILE A 144 -2.22 -3.68 6.62
C ILE A 144 -2.23 -4.75 7.72
N ALA A 145 -2.75 -4.45 8.90
CA ALA A 145 -2.81 -5.40 10.01
C ALA A 145 -3.60 -6.67 9.64
N SER A 146 -4.72 -6.52 8.93
CA SER A 146 -5.50 -7.64 8.41
C SER A 146 -4.70 -8.50 7.41
N ALA A 147 -3.90 -7.87 6.55
CA ALA A 147 -3.03 -8.58 5.61
C ALA A 147 -1.95 -9.39 6.34
N LEU A 148 -1.32 -8.82 7.37
CA LEU A 148 -0.25 -9.47 8.13
C LEU A 148 -0.73 -10.70 8.93
N ASN A 149 -2.03 -10.87 9.12
CA ASN A 149 -2.62 -12.10 9.66
C ASN A 149 -2.76 -13.21 8.60
N ASN A 150 -2.60 -12.90 7.31
CA ASN A 150 -2.61 -13.90 6.25
C ASN A 150 -1.32 -14.74 6.28
N PRO A 151 -1.41 -16.10 6.13
CA PRO A 151 -0.23 -16.96 6.18
C PRO A 151 0.86 -16.60 5.16
N THR A 152 0.49 -16.14 3.96
CA THR A 152 1.44 -15.74 2.92
C THR A 152 2.22 -14.49 3.32
N ALA A 153 1.54 -13.43 3.75
CA ALA A 153 2.18 -12.19 4.17
C ALA A 153 3.01 -12.36 5.44
N LYS A 154 2.50 -13.14 6.41
CA LYS A 154 3.14 -13.38 7.70
C LYS A 154 4.55 -13.97 7.61
N LYS A 155 4.84 -14.73 6.56
CA LYS A 155 6.18 -15.32 6.35
C LYS A 155 7.26 -14.27 6.14
N TYR A 156 6.90 -13.12 5.58
CA TYR A 156 7.84 -12.11 5.07
C TYR A 156 7.86 -10.83 5.91
N ILE A 157 7.29 -10.84 7.10
CA ILE A 157 7.35 -9.71 8.04
C ILE A 157 8.26 -10.01 9.24
N VAL A 158 9.01 -9.03 9.70
CA VAL A 158 9.80 -9.16 10.93
C VAL A 158 8.86 -9.41 12.11
N SER A 159 9.07 -10.52 12.81
CA SER A 159 8.31 -10.84 14.03
C SER A 159 8.88 -10.02 15.18
N GLY A 160 8.16 -9.01 15.66
CA GLY A 160 8.65 -8.18 16.75
C GLY A 160 7.86 -6.90 17.02
N ALA A 161 6.99 -6.49 16.12
CA ALA A 161 6.06 -5.42 16.46
C ALA A 161 5.06 -5.93 17.51
N PRO A 162 4.78 -5.17 18.59
CA PRO A 162 3.87 -5.60 19.63
C PRO A 162 2.50 -5.91 19.01
N ARG A 163 2.06 -7.16 19.16
CA ARG A 163 0.68 -7.55 18.88
C ARG A 163 -0.19 -6.89 19.91
N THR A 164 -0.71 -5.73 19.62
CA THR A 164 -1.72 -5.15 20.49
C THR A 164 -3.00 -5.95 20.32
N LYS A 165 -3.54 -6.41 21.45
CA LYS A 165 -4.84 -7.11 21.55
C LYS A 165 -6.03 -6.20 21.20
N ASN A 166 -5.74 -4.97 20.76
CA ASN A 166 -6.76 -3.98 20.41
C ASN A 166 -6.46 -3.43 19.01
N PRO A 167 -7.38 -3.50 18.03
CA PRO A 167 -7.16 -3.02 16.65
C PRO A 167 -7.05 -1.48 16.55
N ILE A 168 -7.17 -0.77 17.67
CA ILE A 168 -7.01 0.69 17.75
C ILE A 168 -5.80 0.97 18.63
N ASN A 169 -4.60 0.85 18.07
CA ASN A 169 -3.41 1.26 18.82
C ASN A 169 -2.86 2.59 18.29
N LYS A 170 -2.63 3.51 19.24
CA LYS A 170 -2.10 4.85 19.03
C LYS A 170 -0.73 4.88 18.32
N ASP A 171 0.02 3.77 18.31
CA ASP A 171 1.39 3.73 17.80
C ASP A 171 1.49 3.74 16.26
N TYR A 172 0.44 3.26 15.56
CA TYR A 172 0.39 3.34 14.10
C TYR A 172 -0.01 4.73 13.59
N THR A 173 -0.74 5.50 14.40
CA THR A 173 -1.03 6.90 14.07
C THR A 173 0.23 7.75 14.07
N GLY A 174 1.21 7.44 14.93
CA GLY A 174 2.49 8.16 14.99
C GLY A 174 3.34 8.00 13.73
N VAL A 175 3.43 6.81 13.18
CA VAL A 175 4.25 6.55 11.97
C VAL A 175 3.60 7.17 10.73
N ILE A 176 2.28 7.07 10.60
CA ILE A 176 1.54 7.69 9.49
C ILE A 176 1.51 9.22 9.64
N PHE A 177 1.40 9.75 10.87
CA PHE A 177 1.48 11.19 11.14
C PHE A 177 2.87 11.77 10.82
N MET A 178 3.97 11.06 11.10
CA MET A 178 5.32 11.54 10.77
C MET A 178 5.54 11.65 9.25
N VAL A 179 4.98 10.76 8.44
CA VAL A 179 5.07 10.87 6.98
C VAL A 179 4.29 12.05 6.44
N ILE A 180 3.14 12.38 7.05
CA ILE A 180 2.33 13.56 6.67
C ILE A 180 3.00 14.86 7.14
N LEU A 181 3.59 14.89 8.34
CA LEU A 181 4.32 16.08 8.85
C LEU A 181 5.63 16.34 8.07
N ALA A 182 6.38 15.31 7.69
CA ALA A 182 7.58 15.49 6.88
C ALA A 182 7.26 16.11 5.50
N GLY A 183 6.10 15.77 4.90
CA GLY A 183 5.63 16.38 3.67
C GLY A 183 5.21 17.85 3.82
N LEU A 184 4.76 18.28 5.00
CA LEU A 184 4.37 19.66 5.30
C LEU A 184 5.55 20.56 5.68
N ILE A 185 6.59 20.01 6.32
CA ILE A 185 7.78 20.78 6.74
C ILE A 185 8.64 21.16 5.53
N ILE A 186 8.68 20.36 4.46
CA ILE A 186 9.46 20.67 3.25
C ILE A 186 8.88 21.86 2.48
N LYS A 187 7.59 22.22 2.64
CA LYS A 187 7.00 23.40 2.00
C LYS A 187 7.28 24.73 2.74
N SER A 188 7.81 24.70 3.95
CA SER A 188 8.09 25.90 4.75
C SER A 188 9.51 26.46 4.60
N PHE A 189 10.39 25.78 3.87
CA PHE A 189 11.81 26.19 3.73
C PHE A 189 12.25 26.58 2.31
N ILE A 190 11.30 26.79 1.38
CA ILE A 190 11.61 27.37 0.07
C ILE A 190 10.88 28.72 -0.03
N LYS A 191 11.54 29.75 0.45
CA LYS A 191 11.40 31.15 0.06
C LYS A 191 12.76 31.69 -0.26
#